data_a595262cd3dff6c5d4ec56aaca36ad8c
#
_entry.id   a595262cd3dff6c5d4ec56aaca36ad8c
#
_cell.length_a   1.000
_cell.length_b   1.000
_cell.length_c   1.000
_cell.angle_alpha   90.00
_cell.angle_beta   90.00
_cell.angle_gamma   90.00
#
_symmetry.space_group_name_H-M   'P 1'
#
loop_
_entity.id
_entity.type
_entity.pdbx_description
1 polymer ?
#
loop_
_entity_poly.entity_id
_entity_poly.type
_entity_poly.pdbx_seq_one_letter_code
_entity_poly.pdbx_strand_id
1 'polypeptide(L)'
;LTGIDLKHLYEAEIEDYIARDLDFLQGDERFKQHAINRTINRVHQSMEAFIHNMNTIHSRGGNQVVFSSINYGTDTSAEGRCIIRELLQSTYEGVGGGATAIFPIQIWKKKRGVSYLPEDRNYDLYQQACKVAARRFFPNFVNLDASFNQHEKWREDDPKRYQYEV
;
A
#
# COMPACT_ATOMS: atom_id res chain seq x y z
N LEU A 1 -7.60 1.59 2.82
CA LEU A 1 -6.26 2.07 3.21
C LEU A 1 -6.10 3.58 3.07
N THR A 2 -7.15 4.29 2.74
CA THR A 2 -7.17 5.74 2.53
C THR A 2 -7.13 6.57 3.83
N GLY A 3 -6.93 5.95 4.98
CA GLY A 3 -6.95 6.61 6.28
C GLY A 3 -5.57 6.89 6.90
N ILE A 4 -4.47 6.51 6.24
CA ILE A 4 -3.13 6.80 6.75
C ILE A 4 -2.59 8.03 6.03
N ASP A 5 -2.60 9.14 6.74
CA ASP A 5 -1.98 10.39 6.30
C ASP A 5 -0.49 10.38 6.71
N LEU A 6 0.37 10.03 5.77
CA LEU A 6 1.82 9.98 5.99
C LEU A 6 2.41 11.35 6.32
N LYS A 7 1.86 12.41 5.77
CA LYS A 7 2.32 13.77 6.08
C LYS A 7 2.06 14.07 7.56
N HIS A 8 0.86 13.76 8.03
CA HIS A 8 0.49 13.95 9.44
C HIS A 8 1.35 13.07 10.37
N LEU A 9 1.61 11.82 10.01
CA LEU A 9 2.51 10.96 10.79
C LEU A 9 3.94 11.50 10.83
N TYR A 10 4.43 12.00 9.71
CA TYR A 10 5.75 12.62 9.63
C TYR A 10 5.86 13.88 10.51
N GLU A 11 4.86 14.74 10.46
CA GLU A 11 4.75 15.95 11.30
C GLU A 11 4.68 15.56 12.78
N ALA A 12 3.87 14.57 13.15
CA ALA A 12 3.77 14.08 14.53
C ALA A 12 5.10 13.49 15.06
N GLU A 13 5.86 12.78 14.22
CA GLU A 13 7.19 12.29 14.60
C GLU A 13 8.16 13.44 14.85
N ILE A 14 8.12 14.50 14.05
CA ILE A 14 8.94 15.69 14.26
C ILE A 14 8.56 16.37 15.58
N GLU A 15 7.27 16.55 15.86
CA GLU A 15 6.80 17.14 17.12
C GLU A 15 7.22 16.31 18.33
N ASP A 16 7.15 14.98 18.26
CA ASP A 16 7.60 14.08 19.32
C ASP A 16 9.11 14.23 19.61
N TYR A 17 9.93 14.43 18.57
CA TYR A 17 11.37 14.67 18.75
C TYR A 17 11.66 16.05 19.35
N ILE A 18 10.94 17.08 18.95
CA ILE A 18 11.07 18.44 19.53
C ILE A 18 10.69 18.40 21.01
N ALA A 19 9.60 17.72 21.37
CA ALA A 19 9.17 17.57 22.75
C ALA A 19 10.18 16.83 23.65
N ARG A 20 11.13 16.13 23.06
CA ARG A 20 12.22 15.43 23.76
C ARG A 20 13.54 16.22 23.82
N ASP A 21 13.49 17.53 23.69
CA ASP A 21 14.67 18.42 23.71
C ASP A 21 15.72 18.10 22.61
N LEU A 22 15.27 17.67 21.43
CA LEU A 22 16.13 17.44 20.29
C LEU A 22 16.17 18.62 19.31
N ASP A 23 15.93 19.83 19.81
CA ASP A 23 15.87 21.06 19.01
C ASP A 23 17.14 21.30 18.17
N PHE A 24 18.31 20.89 18.66
CA PHE A 24 19.58 21.00 17.93
C PHE A 24 19.62 20.17 16.64
N LEU A 25 18.71 19.20 16.48
CA LEU A 25 18.57 18.40 15.25
C LEU A 25 17.55 19.00 14.26
N GLN A 26 16.81 20.01 14.68
CA GLN A 26 15.81 20.65 13.83
C GLN A 26 16.49 21.27 12.60
N GLY A 27 16.08 20.84 11.40
CA GLY A 27 16.70 21.27 10.15
C GLY A 27 17.96 20.48 9.71
N ASP A 28 18.47 19.56 10.52
CA ASP A 28 19.53 18.62 10.11
C ASP A 28 18.92 17.54 9.18
N GLU A 29 19.57 17.26 8.06
CA GLU A 29 19.12 16.22 7.13
C GLU A 29 19.10 14.81 7.76
N ARG A 30 19.97 14.57 8.75
CA ARG A 30 19.96 13.29 9.50
C ARG A 30 18.71 13.14 10.35
N PHE A 31 18.25 14.22 10.97
CA PHE A 31 17.00 14.24 11.74
C PHE A 31 15.79 13.98 10.84
N LYS A 32 15.70 14.67 9.70
CA LYS A 32 14.64 14.44 8.70
C LYS A 32 14.65 13.02 8.19
N GLN A 33 15.82 12.48 7.85
CA GLN A 33 15.95 11.11 7.38
C GLN A 33 15.55 10.10 8.46
N HIS A 34 15.88 10.37 9.73
CA HIS A 34 15.47 9.52 10.85
C HIS A 34 13.95 9.53 11.03
N ALA A 35 13.32 10.70 10.99
CA ALA A 35 11.86 10.83 11.08
C ALA A 35 11.14 10.12 9.91
N ILE A 36 11.66 10.26 8.69
CA ILE A 36 11.14 9.54 7.51
C ILE A 36 11.24 8.03 7.70
N ASN A 37 12.42 7.53 8.10
CA ASN A 37 12.63 6.10 8.31
C ASN A 37 11.71 5.54 9.41
N ARG A 38 11.51 6.29 10.48
CA ARG A 38 10.61 5.92 11.56
C ARG A 38 9.16 5.87 11.09
N THR A 39 8.75 6.84 10.29
CA THR A 39 7.42 6.88 9.69
C THR A 39 7.19 5.67 8.77
N ILE A 40 8.16 5.35 7.90
CA ILE A 40 8.10 4.17 7.02
C ILE A 40 7.98 2.89 7.85
N ASN A 41 8.77 2.74 8.91
CA ASN A 41 8.68 1.58 9.80
C ASN A 41 7.30 1.45 10.47
N ARG A 42 6.68 2.55 10.89
CA ARG A 42 5.32 2.55 11.43
C ARG A 42 4.29 2.13 10.39
N VAL A 43 4.43 2.61 9.15
CA VAL A 43 3.58 2.19 8.03
C VAL A 43 3.76 0.69 7.77
N HIS A 44 4.99 0.20 7.75
CA HIS A 44 5.29 -1.22 7.58
C HIS A 44 4.60 -2.08 8.65
N GLN A 45 4.79 -1.74 9.93
CA GLN A 45 4.14 -2.44 11.05
C GLN A 45 2.61 -2.40 10.97
N SER A 46 2.06 -1.28 10.49
CA SER A 46 0.62 -1.15 10.28
C SER A 46 0.13 -2.07 9.16
N MET A 47 0.90 -2.26 8.10
CA MET A 47 0.56 -3.18 7.01
C MET A 47 0.69 -4.65 7.43
N GLU A 48 1.72 -4.99 8.21
CA GLU A 48 1.82 -6.31 8.83
C GLU A 48 0.63 -6.61 9.72
N ALA A 49 0.28 -5.68 10.62
CA ALA A 49 -0.87 -5.83 11.50
C ALA A 49 -2.18 -5.94 10.72
N PHE A 50 -2.33 -5.17 9.64
CA PHE A 50 -3.49 -5.23 8.77
C PHE A 50 -3.64 -6.63 8.13
N ILE A 51 -2.59 -7.14 7.49
CA ILE A 51 -2.61 -8.48 6.88
C ILE A 51 -2.85 -9.55 7.94
N HIS A 52 -2.16 -9.47 9.09
CA HIS A 52 -2.36 -10.41 10.18
C HIS A 52 -3.81 -10.42 10.68
N ASN A 53 -4.38 -9.25 10.92
CA ASN A 53 -5.75 -9.13 11.42
C ASN A 53 -6.78 -9.65 10.41
N MET A 54 -6.58 -9.41 9.10
CA MET A 54 -7.49 -9.95 8.08
C MET A 54 -7.50 -11.49 8.02
N ASN A 55 -6.45 -12.13 8.51
CA ASN A 55 -6.35 -13.60 8.53
C ASN A 55 -6.69 -14.23 9.89
N THR A 56 -6.75 -13.43 10.96
CA THR A 56 -6.93 -13.97 12.34
C THR A 56 -8.21 -13.50 13.01
N ILE A 57 -8.75 -12.33 12.62
CA ILE A 57 -9.99 -11.82 13.20
C ILE A 57 -11.19 -12.57 12.61
N HIS A 58 -11.91 -13.27 13.47
CA HIS A 58 -13.14 -13.97 13.11
C HIS A 58 -14.35 -13.03 13.22
N SER A 59 -15.22 -13.06 12.22
CA SER A 59 -16.53 -12.41 12.31
C SER A 59 -17.54 -13.36 12.96
N ARG A 60 -18.43 -12.82 13.78
CA ARG A 60 -19.63 -13.50 14.32
C ARG A 60 -19.44 -14.95 14.78
N GLY A 61 -19.32 -15.19 16.07
CA GLY A 61 -19.48 -16.53 16.65
C GLY A 61 -18.37 -17.54 16.32
N GLY A 62 -17.23 -17.05 15.86
CA GLY A 62 -15.99 -17.76 16.16
C GLY A 62 -15.44 -18.71 15.12
N ASN A 63 -15.85 -18.77 13.85
CA ASN A 63 -15.16 -19.67 12.90
C ASN A 63 -15.10 -19.21 11.45
N GLN A 64 -15.48 -17.99 11.13
CA GLN A 64 -15.40 -17.50 9.74
C GLN A 64 -14.45 -16.31 9.64
N VAL A 65 -13.39 -16.45 8.87
CA VAL A 65 -12.52 -15.33 8.47
C VAL A 65 -13.32 -14.39 7.56
N VAL A 66 -13.18 -13.09 7.79
CA VAL A 66 -13.86 -12.07 6.97
C VAL A 66 -13.31 -12.12 5.56
N PHE A 67 -14.16 -12.46 4.60
CA PHE A 67 -13.81 -12.36 3.18
C PHE A 67 -13.63 -10.87 2.81
N SER A 68 -12.42 -10.50 2.47
CA SER A 68 -12.05 -9.11 2.19
C SER A 68 -11.17 -9.00 0.96
N SER A 69 -11.29 -7.88 0.25
CA SER A 69 -10.42 -7.56 -0.87
C SER A 69 -9.98 -6.10 -0.83
N ILE A 70 -8.84 -5.79 -1.40
CA ILE A 70 -8.35 -4.43 -1.57
C ILE A 70 -7.84 -4.23 -2.99
N ASN A 71 -8.10 -3.05 -3.54
CA ASN A 71 -7.67 -2.65 -4.87
C ASN A 71 -6.68 -1.48 -4.74
N TYR A 72 -5.56 -1.56 -5.46
CA TYR A 72 -4.51 -0.54 -5.41
C TYR A 72 -3.66 -0.55 -6.69
N GLY A 73 -2.69 0.35 -6.80
CA GLY A 73 -1.74 0.43 -7.91
C GLY A 73 -1.82 1.71 -8.72
N THR A 74 -2.90 2.49 -8.59
CA THR A 74 -3.12 3.72 -9.36
C THR A 74 -2.71 5.00 -8.65
N ASP A 75 -2.51 4.98 -7.34
CA ASP A 75 -2.08 6.15 -6.59
C ASP A 75 -0.58 6.44 -6.84
N THR A 76 -0.30 7.63 -7.36
CA THR A 76 1.05 8.11 -7.68
C THR A 76 1.59 9.12 -6.67
N SER A 77 0.84 9.43 -5.61
CA SER A 77 1.32 10.27 -4.51
C SER A 77 2.47 9.59 -3.76
N ALA A 78 3.31 10.37 -3.10
CA ALA A 78 4.41 9.81 -2.32
C ALA A 78 3.91 8.93 -1.18
N GLU A 79 2.82 9.36 -0.54
CA GLU A 79 2.14 8.68 0.55
C GLU A 79 1.53 7.35 0.10
N GLY A 80 0.73 7.38 -0.99
CA GLY A 80 0.11 6.19 -1.55
C GLY A 80 1.14 5.17 -2.02
N ARG A 81 2.21 5.62 -2.66
CA ARG A 81 3.32 4.76 -3.09
C ARG A 81 4.03 4.10 -1.89
N CYS A 82 4.22 4.83 -0.79
CA CYS A 82 4.79 4.27 0.43
C CYS A 82 3.89 3.17 1.00
N ILE A 83 2.59 3.43 1.14
CA ILE A 83 1.62 2.44 1.63
C ILE A 83 1.61 1.19 0.73
N ILE A 84 1.59 1.37 -0.59
CA ILE A 84 1.60 0.25 -1.54
C ILE A 84 2.89 -0.57 -1.40
N ARG A 85 4.05 0.09 -1.28
CA ARG A 85 5.34 -0.57 -1.12
C ARG A 85 5.38 -1.42 0.15
N GLU A 86 4.96 -0.87 1.27
CA GLU A 86 4.98 -1.57 2.55
C GLU A 86 3.92 -2.68 2.63
N LEU A 87 2.77 -2.51 2.00
CA LEU A 87 1.79 -3.57 1.84
C LEU A 87 2.34 -4.75 1.04
N LEU A 88 2.99 -4.47 -0.09
CA LEU A 88 3.63 -5.49 -0.92
C LEU A 88 4.77 -6.19 -0.17
N GLN A 89 5.56 -5.43 0.59
CA GLN A 89 6.65 -5.98 1.39
C GLN A 89 6.14 -6.90 2.49
N SER A 90 5.15 -6.47 3.26
CA SER A 90 4.53 -7.28 4.31
C SER A 90 3.86 -8.54 3.73
N THR A 91 3.24 -8.42 2.56
CA THR A 91 2.69 -9.59 1.84
C THR A 91 3.80 -10.56 1.43
N TYR A 92 4.93 -10.05 0.94
CA TYR A 92 6.08 -10.87 0.55
C TYR A 92 6.68 -11.63 1.74
N GLU A 93 6.78 -11.00 2.89
CA GLU A 93 7.28 -11.60 4.13
C GLU A 93 6.32 -12.65 4.66
N GLY A 94 5.02 -12.39 4.58
CA GLY A 94 3.96 -13.32 5.01
C GLY A 94 3.58 -13.16 6.47
N VAL A 95 2.71 -14.03 6.94
CA VAL A 95 2.19 -14.04 8.32
C VAL A 95 2.76 -15.22 9.11
N GLY A 96 2.87 -15.07 10.43
CA GLY A 96 3.13 -16.19 11.35
C GLY A 96 4.30 -17.10 10.94
N GLY A 97 5.53 -16.57 10.85
CA GLY A 97 6.70 -17.35 10.44
C GLY A 97 6.87 -17.49 8.92
N GLY A 98 6.23 -16.66 8.14
CA GLY A 98 6.39 -16.58 6.68
C GLY A 98 5.34 -17.36 5.87
N ALA A 99 4.24 -17.74 6.49
CA ALA A 99 3.10 -18.36 5.78
C ALA A 99 2.43 -17.37 4.81
N THR A 100 1.86 -17.89 3.73
CA THR A 100 1.12 -17.04 2.78
C THR A 100 -0.21 -16.61 3.39
N ALA A 101 -0.47 -15.31 3.46
CA ALA A 101 -1.76 -14.75 3.86
C ALA A 101 -2.82 -15.09 2.80
N ILE A 102 -4.05 -15.39 3.22
CA ILE A 102 -5.17 -15.65 2.32
C ILE A 102 -5.95 -14.36 2.07
N PHE A 103 -6.08 -13.52 3.10
CA PHE A 103 -6.81 -12.26 3.06
C PHE A 103 -5.91 -11.07 3.44
N PRO A 104 -6.24 -9.87 2.96
CA PRO A 104 -7.25 -9.58 1.93
C PRO A 104 -6.81 -10.10 0.56
N ILE A 105 -7.76 -10.45 -0.30
CA ILE A 105 -7.48 -10.66 -1.72
C ILE A 105 -7.00 -9.34 -2.29
N GLN A 106 -5.80 -9.34 -2.88
CA GLN A 106 -5.16 -8.13 -3.38
C GLN A 106 -5.31 -8.04 -4.89
N ILE A 107 -5.73 -6.89 -5.37
CA ILE A 107 -5.94 -6.61 -6.79
C ILE A 107 -5.12 -5.38 -7.18
N TRP A 108 -4.12 -5.61 -8.02
CA TRP A 108 -3.32 -4.55 -8.63
C TRP A 108 -4.03 -4.03 -9.87
N LYS A 109 -4.37 -2.74 -9.87
CA LYS A 109 -4.93 -2.04 -11.01
C LYS A 109 -3.82 -1.49 -11.89
N LYS A 110 -3.63 -2.07 -13.07
CA LYS A 110 -2.62 -1.66 -14.05
C LYS A 110 -3.24 -0.68 -15.05
N LYS A 111 -2.57 0.45 -15.30
CA LYS A 111 -3.01 1.47 -16.24
C LYS A 111 -1.82 2.08 -16.99
N ARG A 112 -2.00 2.40 -18.28
CA ARG A 112 -1.05 3.19 -19.08
C ARG A 112 -0.88 4.58 -18.47
N GLY A 113 0.36 5.09 -18.49
CA GLY A 113 0.71 6.36 -17.87
C GLY A 113 0.81 6.33 -16.35
N VAL A 114 0.58 5.18 -15.72
CA VAL A 114 0.68 5.00 -14.26
C VAL A 114 1.67 3.90 -13.89
N SER A 115 1.54 2.70 -14.47
CA SER A 115 2.35 1.54 -14.08
C SER A 115 2.60 0.57 -15.23
N TYR A 116 2.44 1.00 -16.48
CA TYR A 116 2.53 0.14 -17.66
C TYR A 116 3.93 0.09 -18.26
N LEU A 117 4.56 1.26 -18.45
CA LEU A 117 5.85 1.43 -19.10
C LEU A 117 6.95 1.75 -18.08
N PRO A 118 8.23 1.49 -18.39
CA PRO A 118 9.35 1.77 -17.48
C PRO A 118 9.44 3.22 -17.00
N GLU A 119 8.97 4.18 -17.78
CA GLU A 119 8.91 5.60 -17.45
C GLU A 119 7.75 5.99 -16.54
N ASP A 120 6.78 5.11 -16.37
CA ASP A 120 5.62 5.37 -15.53
C ASP A 120 5.99 5.38 -14.04
N ARG A 121 5.38 6.31 -13.29
CA ARG A 121 5.75 6.58 -11.89
C ARG A 121 5.63 5.37 -10.96
N ASN A 122 4.68 4.47 -11.21
CA ASN A 122 4.44 3.27 -10.40
C ASN A 122 4.99 1.98 -11.03
N TYR A 123 5.87 2.09 -12.03
CA TYR A 123 6.43 0.91 -12.68
C TYR A 123 7.31 0.08 -11.74
N ASP A 124 8.10 0.73 -10.89
CA ASP A 124 8.91 0.07 -9.85
C ASP A 124 8.05 -0.74 -8.87
N LEU A 125 6.91 -0.18 -8.46
CA LEU A 125 5.95 -0.88 -7.60
C LEU A 125 5.26 -2.02 -8.34
N TYR A 126 4.98 -1.87 -9.63
CA TYR A 126 4.47 -2.96 -10.46
C TYR A 126 5.46 -4.12 -10.54
N GLN A 127 6.75 -3.84 -10.71
CA GLN A 127 7.79 -4.87 -10.68
C GLN A 127 7.85 -5.58 -9.31
N GLN A 128 7.72 -4.83 -8.22
CA GLN A 128 7.63 -5.41 -6.88
C GLN A 128 6.38 -6.29 -6.75
N ALA A 129 5.22 -5.83 -7.22
CA ALA A 129 3.98 -6.59 -7.22
C ALA A 129 4.12 -7.92 -7.98
N CYS A 130 4.80 -7.93 -9.14
CA CYS A 130 5.09 -9.16 -9.88
C CYS A 130 5.97 -10.13 -9.09
N LYS A 131 6.98 -9.63 -8.36
CA LYS A 131 7.83 -10.47 -7.49
C LYS A 131 7.02 -11.08 -6.34
N VAL A 132 6.15 -10.29 -5.75
CA VAL A 132 5.26 -10.75 -4.66
C VAL A 132 4.30 -11.82 -5.18
N ALA A 133 3.65 -11.57 -6.32
CA ALA A 133 2.73 -12.52 -6.93
C ALA A 133 3.40 -13.85 -7.29
N ALA A 134 4.63 -13.82 -7.77
CA ALA A 134 5.40 -15.03 -8.07
C ALA A 134 5.69 -15.90 -6.84
N ARG A 135 5.73 -15.30 -5.64
CA ARG A 135 6.00 -16.01 -4.38
C ARG A 135 4.74 -16.36 -3.60
N ARG A 136 3.72 -15.47 -3.64
CA ARG A 136 2.57 -15.48 -2.73
C ARG A 136 1.22 -15.67 -3.42
N PHE A 137 1.17 -15.76 -4.75
CA PHE A 137 -0.03 -15.78 -5.59
C PHE A 137 -0.84 -14.48 -5.60
N PHE A 138 -0.46 -13.48 -4.84
CA PHE A 138 -1.04 -12.14 -4.79
C PHE A 138 0.03 -11.09 -5.08
N PRO A 139 -0.34 -9.91 -5.61
CA PRO A 139 -1.69 -9.51 -6.04
C PRO A 139 -2.13 -10.16 -7.37
N ASN A 140 -3.45 -10.23 -7.60
CA ASN A 140 -4.03 -10.42 -8.92
C ASN A 140 -3.92 -9.12 -9.72
N PHE A 141 -3.91 -9.21 -11.05
CA PHE A 141 -3.74 -8.03 -11.91
C PHE A 141 -4.97 -7.77 -12.75
N VAL A 142 -5.46 -6.51 -12.73
CA VAL A 142 -6.55 -6.03 -13.58
C VAL A 142 -6.00 -4.94 -14.49
N ASN A 143 -6.23 -5.07 -15.79
CA ASN A 143 -5.87 -4.06 -16.78
C ASN A 143 -7.04 -3.10 -16.98
N LEU A 144 -6.91 -1.86 -16.49
CA LEU A 144 -7.94 -0.83 -16.61
C LEU A 144 -8.11 -0.28 -18.04
N ASP A 145 -7.12 -0.50 -18.92
CA ASP A 145 -7.21 -0.06 -20.31
C ASP A 145 -7.96 -1.06 -21.21
N ALA A 146 -8.26 -2.23 -20.70
CA ALA A 146 -9.05 -3.22 -21.45
C ALA A 146 -10.55 -2.87 -21.40
N SER A 147 -11.17 -2.75 -22.55
CA SER A 147 -12.55 -2.30 -22.69
C SER A 147 -13.56 -3.12 -21.88
N PHE A 148 -13.33 -4.42 -21.73
CA PHE A 148 -14.18 -5.31 -20.95
C PHE A 148 -14.07 -5.13 -19.43
N ASN A 149 -13.05 -4.38 -18.94
CA ASN A 149 -12.88 -4.02 -17.54
C ASN A 149 -13.36 -2.59 -17.24
N GLN A 150 -13.81 -1.86 -18.26
CA GLN A 150 -14.22 -0.47 -18.11
C GLN A 150 -15.72 -0.39 -17.79
N HIS A 151 -16.04 0.11 -16.61
CA HIS A 151 -17.41 0.46 -16.25
C HIS A 151 -17.91 1.65 -17.09
N GLU A 152 -19.22 1.79 -17.27
CA GLU A 152 -19.85 2.91 -18.02
C GLU A 152 -19.42 4.31 -17.50
N LYS A 153 -19.07 4.43 -16.22
CA LYS A 153 -18.57 5.65 -15.59
C LYS A 153 -17.06 5.88 -15.79
N TRP A 154 -16.38 4.95 -16.42
CA TRP A 154 -14.95 5.05 -16.66
C TRP A 154 -14.59 6.27 -17.52
N ARG A 155 -13.51 6.97 -17.18
CA ARG A 155 -12.94 8.08 -17.94
C ARG A 155 -11.43 8.00 -17.84
N GLU A 156 -10.76 8.08 -18.97
CA GLU A 156 -9.31 7.92 -19.04
C GLU A 156 -8.54 9.03 -18.33
N ASP A 157 -9.05 10.24 -18.39
CA ASP A 157 -8.44 11.49 -17.92
C ASP A 157 -8.80 11.85 -16.46
N ASP A 158 -9.73 11.12 -15.85
CA ASP A 158 -10.19 11.38 -14.49
C ASP A 158 -9.69 10.30 -13.51
N PRO A 159 -8.71 10.62 -12.62
CA PRO A 159 -8.19 9.67 -11.63
C PRO A 159 -9.24 9.06 -10.71
N LYS A 160 -10.38 9.74 -10.52
CA LYS A 160 -11.48 9.21 -9.72
C LYS A 160 -12.35 8.23 -10.50
N ARG A 161 -12.32 8.28 -11.83
CA ARG A 161 -13.20 7.50 -12.69
C ARG A 161 -12.52 6.35 -13.42
N TYR A 162 -11.23 6.46 -13.75
CA TYR A 162 -10.55 5.33 -14.38
C TYR A 162 -10.31 4.15 -13.44
N GLN A 163 -10.60 4.32 -12.15
CA GLN A 163 -10.55 3.24 -11.16
C GLN A 163 -11.81 2.37 -11.15
N TYR A 164 -12.89 2.79 -11.81
CA TYR A 164 -14.08 1.98 -11.93
C TYR A 164 -13.85 0.83 -12.91
N GLU A 165 -13.99 -0.36 -12.40
CA GLU A 165 -13.95 -1.62 -13.14
C GLU A 165 -15.33 -2.31 -13.08
N VAL A 166 -15.59 -3.19 -14.02
CA VAL A 166 -16.83 -4.00 -14.08
C VAL A 166 -16.79 -5.10 -13.02
#